data_d5043fb9aa695b700815e09159572fc1
#
_entry.id   d5043fb9aa695b700815e09159572fc1
#
_cell.length_a   1.000
_cell.length_b   1.000
_cell.length_c   1.000
_cell.angle_alpha   90.00
_cell.angle_beta   90.00
_cell.angle_gamma   90.00
#
_symmetry.space_group_name_H-M   'P 1'
#
loop_
_entity.id
_entity.type
_entity.pdbx_description
1 polymer ?
#
loop_
_entity_poly.entity_id
_entity_poly.type
_entity_poly.pdbx_seq_one_letter_code
_entity_poly.pdbx_strand_id
1 'polypeptide(L)'
;MFNKKRKFLILSIIFTVLSIALNAFIIYQACLKGGDSSAWSDKVAESAAEVINTVVPNTITEQNMPDFSSFIRKAIGHFGLFGLDAIITCLAVYFSIGYADWYKHYWGIAISSGIGITIAILTEVIQTFVPGRSGEVTDSLIDSAGYLIGVLAVFLIILLILRHRKKTSKVKV
;
A
#
# COMPACT_ATOMS: atom_id res chain seq x y z
N MET A 1 4.02 -9.00 -32.36
CA MET A 1 3.89 -7.63 -31.78
C MET A 1 2.50 -7.37 -31.19
N PHE A 2 1.42 -7.74 -31.86
CA PHE A 2 0.02 -7.59 -31.39
C PHE A 2 -0.26 -8.24 -30.02
N ASN A 3 0.28 -9.42 -29.75
CA ASN A 3 0.04 -10.16 -28.49
C ASN A 3 0.63 -9.45 -27.25
N LYS A 4 1.75 -8.74 -27.37
CA LYS A 4 2.39 -8.02 -26.26
C LYS A 4 1.58 -6.79 -25.85
N LYS A 5 1.14 -5.99 -26.81
CA LYS A 5 0.29 -4.81 -26.56
C LYS A 5 -1.04 -5.18 -25.89
N ARG A 6 -1.68 -6.27 -26.35
CA ARG A 6 -2.92 -6.77 -25.77
C ARG A 6 -2.74 -7.22 -24.30
N LYS A 7 -1.64 -7.91 -23.99
CA LYS A 7 -1.31 -8.29 -22.60
C LYS A 7 -1.12 -7.07 -21.70
N PHE A 8 -0.39 -6.06 -22.17
CA PHE A 8 -0.20 -4.82 -21.41
C PHE A 8 -1.51 -4.08 -21.17
N LEU A 9 -2.39 -4.01 -22.16
CA LEU A 9 -3.72 -3.41 -22.02
C LEU A 9 -4.57 -4.14 -20.99
N ILE A 10 -4.62 -5.47 -21.05
CA ILE A 10 -5.38 -6.28 -20.08
C ILE A 10 -4.85 -6.07 -18.66
N LEU A 11 -3.53 -6.13 -18.46
CA LEU A 11 -2.91 -5.90 -17.15
C LEU A 11 -3.14 -4.48 -16.65
N SER A 12 -3.07 -3.49 -17.53
CA SER A 12 -3.40 -2.10 -17.20
C SER A 12 -4.83 -1.99 -16.67
N ILE A 13 -5.80 -2.54 -17.37
CA ILE A 13 -7.21 -2.51 -16.93
C ILE A 13 -7.38 -3.20 -15.58
N ILE A 14 -6.84 -4.41 -15.42
CA ILE A 14 -6.95 -5.17 -14.17
C ILE A 14 -6.36 -4.37 -13.00
N PHE A 15 -5.12 -3.92 -13.10
CA PHE A 15 -4.47 -3.21 -12.00
C PHE A 15 -5.10 -1.84 -11.74
N THR A 16 -5.60 -1.15 -12.77
CA THR A 16 -6.33 0.12 -12.59
C THR A 16 -7.64 -0.10 -11.83
N VAL A 17 -8.42 -1.12 -12.17
CA VAL A 17 -9.64 -1.45 -11.43
C VAL A 17 -9.34 -1.82 -9.99
N LEU A 18 -8.31 -2.64 -9.75
CA LEU A 18 -7.87 -3.00 -8.40
C LEU A 18 -7.38 -1.79 -7.60
N SER A 19 -6.62 -0.89 -8.22
CA SER A 19 -6.16 0.36 -7.58
C SER A 19 -7.34 1.25 -7.19
N ILE A 20 -8.29 1.46 -8.10
CA ILE A 20 -9.49 2.26 -7.81
C ILE A 20 -10.30 1.62 -6.67
N ALA A 21 -10.50 0.31 -6.69
CA ALA A 21 -11.25 -0.40 -5.67
C ALA A 21 -10.56 -0.29 -4.29
N LEU A 22 -9.23 -0.44 -4.24
CA LEU A 22 -8.48 -0.36 -2.98
C LEU A 22 -8.44 1.07 -2.45
N ASN A 23 -8.22 2.08 -3.30
CA ASN A 23 -8.28 3.48 -2.90
C ASN A 23 -9.68 3.88 -2.40
N ALA A 24 -10.74 3.40 -3.05
CA ALA A 24 -12.12 3.59 -2.60
C ALA A 24 -12.36 2.92 -1.23
N PHE A 25 -11.81 1.74 -1.01
CA PHE A 25 -11.86 1.05 0.28
C PHE A 25 -11.11 1.84 1.37
N ILE A 26 -9.91 2.36 1.09
CA ILE A 26 -9.12 3.18 2.03
C ILE A 26 -9.90 4.45 2.41
N ILE A 27 -10.48 5.15 1.45
CA ILE A 27 -11.31 6.32 1.70
C ILE A 27 -12.57 5.95 2.50
N TYR A 28 -13.22 4.84 2.16
CA TYR A 28 -14.37 4.34 2.93
C TYR A 28 -14.00 4.08 4.40
N GLN A 29 -12.87 3.44 4.67
CA GLN A 29 -12.37 3.21 6.03
C GLN A 29 -12.08 4.51 6.79
N ALA A 30 -11.63 5.56 6.10
CA ALA A 30 -11.45 6.89 6.69
C ALA A 30 -12.77 7.55 7.09
N CYS A 31 -13.88 7.22 6.41
CA CYS A 31 -15.22 7.74 6.72
C CYS A 31 -15.91 7.00 7.87
N LEU A 32 -15.41 5.86 8.32
CA LEU A 32 -16.02 5.10 9.41
C LEU A 32 -15.78 5.80 10.76
N LYS A 33 -16.81 5.76 11.63
CA LYS A 33 -16.70 6.25 13.01
C LYS A 33 -15.57 5.55 13.76
N GLY A 34 -14.98 6.24 14.73
CA GLY A 34 -13.82 5.73 15.47
C GLY A 34 -14.04 4.34 16.09
N GLY A 35 -15.20 4.08 16.72
CA GLY A 35 -15.52 2.78 17.31
C GLY A 35 -15.64 1.65 16.29
N ASP A 36 -16.22 1.91 15.12
CA ASP A 36 -16.38 0.90 14.06
C ASP A 36 -15.03 0.57 13.40
N SER A 37 -14.18 1.59 13.25
CA SER A 37 -12.83 1.43 12.66
C SER A 37 -11.89 0.69 13.63
N SER A 38 -11.96 0.96 14.96
CA SER A 38 -11.10 0.29 15.92
C SER A 38 -11.49 -1.17 16.14
N ALA A 39 -12.76 -1.51 16.12
CA ALA A 39 -13.25 -2.87 16.38
C ALA A 39 -12.62 -3.92 15.44
N TRP A 40 -12.28 -3.57 14.20
CA TRP A 40 -11.61 -4.49 13.29
C TRP A 40 -10.11 -4.65 13.63
N SER A 41 -9.42 -3.55 13.91
CA SER A 41 -8.00 -3.60 14.30
C SER A 41 -7.81 -4.30 15.65
N ASP A 42 -8.76 -4.14 16.59
CA ASP A 42 -8.72 -4.79 17.90
C ASP A 42 -8.83 -6.31 17.76
N LYS A 43 -9.74 -6.82 16.92
CA LYS A 43 -9.82 -8.27 16.62
C LYS A 43 -8.52 -8.82 16.01
N VAL A 44 -7.87 -8.08 15.10
CA VAL A 44 -6.58 -8.48 14.54
C VAL A 44 -5.50 -8.49 15.61
N ALA A 45 -5.48 -7.49 16.48
CA ALA A 45 -4.54 -7.40 17.58
C ALA A 45 -4.75 -8.53 18.60
N GLU A 46 -5.99 -8.85 18.98
CA GLU A 46 -6.33 -9.99 19.84
C GLU A 46 -5.82 -11.31 19.26
N SER A 47 -6.09 -11.57 17.97
CA SER A 47 -5.62 -12.78 17.31
C SER A 47 -4.09 -12.86 17.24
N ALA A 48 -3.42 -11.72 16.99
CA ALA A 48 -1.96 -11.65 16.99
C ALA A 48 -1.38 -11.85 18.41
N ALA A 49 -2.00 -11.28 19.42
CA ALA A 49 -1.61 -11.45 20.82
C ALA A 49 -1.72 -12.92 21.28
N GLU A 50 -2.78 -13.61 20.87
CA GLU A 50 -2.96 -15.03 21.15
C GLU A 50 -1.82 -15.87 20.55
N VAL A 51 -1.47 -15.63 19.27
CA VAL A 51 -0.35 -16.32 18.62
C VAL A 51 0.97 -16.03 19.32
N ILE A 52 1.23 -14.75 19.68
CA ILE A 52 2.47 -14.36 20.38
C ILE A 52 2.55 -15.05 21.74
N ASN A 53 1.46 -15.04 22.53
CA ASN A 53 1.42 -15.62 23.85
C ASN A 53 1.48 -17.18 23.83
N THR A 54 1.17 -17.80 22.69
CA THR A 54 1.41 -19.24 22.51
C THR A 54 2.91 -19.56 22.41
N VAL A 55 3.70 -18.65 21.79
CA VAL A 55 5.15 -18.82 21.61
C VAL A 55 5.92 -18.32 22.84
N VAL A 56 5.54 -17.15 23.36
CA VAL A 56 6.15 -16.52 24.54
C VAL A 56 5.05 -16.09 25.50
N PRO A 57 4.71 -16.91 26.51
CA PRO A 57 3.62 -16.64 27.42
C PRO A 57 3.75 -15.29 28.16
N ASN A 58 2.62 -14.63 28.37
CA ASN A 58 2.51 -13.36 29.10
C ASN A 58 3.25 -12.17 28.45
N THR A 59 3.55 -12.22 27.14
CA THR A 59 4.14 -11.11 26.42
C THR A 59 3.12 -9.98 26.20
N ILE A 60 1.93 -10.35 25.73
CA ILE A 60 0.81 -9.40 25.59
C ILE A 60 -0.19 -9.67 26.71
N THR A 61 -0.36 -8.67 27.59
CA THR A 61 -1.22 -8.70 28.77
C THR A 61 -2.33 -7.67 28.62
N GLU A 62 -3.35 -7.71 29.50
CA GLU A 62 -4.42 -6.70 29.52
C GLU A 62 -3.87 -5.27 29.68
N GLN A 63 -2.75 -5.11 30.37
CA GLN A 63 -2.14 -3.80 30.62
C GLN A 63 -1.51 -3.18 29.37
N ASN A 64 -0.85 -3.98 28.51
CA ASN A 64 -0.18 -3.48 27.30
C ASN A 64 -0.98 -3.71 26.01
N MET A 65 -2.15 -4.36 26.10
CA MET A 65 -3.02 -4.62 24.95
C MET A 65 -3.46 -3.36 24.19
N PRO A 66 -3.79 -2.22 24.83
CA PRO A 66 -4.16 -1.00 24.13
C PRO A 66 -3.01 -0.46 23.26
N ASP A 67 -1.77 -0.47 23.77
CA ASP A 67 -0.58 -0.03 23.02
C ASP A 67 -0.28 -0.99 21.87
N PHE A 68 -0.43 -2.28 22.11
CA PHE A 68 -0.25 -3.31 21.09
C PHE A 68 -1.31 -3.18 19.97
N SER A 69 -2.58 -2.96 20.30
CA SER A 69 -3.64 -2.71 19.32
C SER A 69 -3.37 -1.46 18.50
N SER A 70 -2.90 -0.38 19.13
CA SER A 70 -2.48 0.83 18.43
C SER A 70 -1.32 0.57 17.49
N PHE A 71 -0.31 -0.19 17.90
CA PHE A 71 0.82 -0.60 17.05
C PHE A 71 0.34 -1.43 15.84
N ILE A 72 -0.51 -2.44 16.06
CA ILE A 72 -1.08 -3.26 14.97
C ILE A 72 -1.86 -2.40 13.98
N ARG A 73 -2.67 -1.46 14.46
CA ARG A 73 -3.40 -0.52 13.60
C ARG A 73 -2.45 0.29 12.73
N LYS A 74 -1.39 0.85 13.31
CA LYS A 74 -0.40 1.65 12.56
C LYS A 74 0.43 0.80 11.61
N ALA A 75 0.88 -0.39 12.03
CA ALA A 75 1.73 -1.25 11.22
C ALA A 75 0.98 -1.93 10.07
N ILE A 76 -0.23 -2.43 10.29
CA ILE A 76 -1.01 -3.17 9.31
C ILE A 76 -2.02 -2.25 8.61
N GLY A 77 -2.83 -1.49 9.38
CA GLY A 77 -3.90 -0.66 8.86
C GLY A 77 -3.40 0.56 8.08
N HIS A 78 -2.39 1.26 8.60
CA HIS A 78 -1.78 2.39 7.93
C HIS A 78 -0.64 1.96 7.01
N PHE A 79 0.52 1.66 7.56
CA PHE A 79 1.72 1.35 6.79
C PHE A 79 1.54 0.19 5.79
N GLY A 80 0.98 -0.94 6.24
CA GLY A 80 0.83 -2.15 5.42
C GLY A 80 -0.18 -1.97 4.30
N LEU A 81 -1.34 -1.39 4.59
CA LEU A 81 -2.41 -1.17 3.62
C LEU A 81 -1.97 -0.18 2.53
N PHE A 82 -1.31 0.94 2.92
CA PHE A 82 -0.76 1.89 1.97
C PHE A 82 0.42 1.32 1.18
N GLY A 83 1.23 0.44 1.77
CA GLY A 83 2.26 -0.30 1.06
C GLY A 83 1.69 -1.24 -0.01
N LEU A 84 0.59 -1.93 0.30
CA LEU A 84 -0.14 -2.78 -0.66
C LEU A 84 -0.76 -1.93 -1.79
N ASP A 85 -1.39 -0.81 -1.44
CA ASP A 85 -1.96 0.11 -2.44
C ASP A 85 -0.88 0.65 -3.38
N ALA A 86 0.29 0.99 -2.85
CA ALA A 86 1.44 1.42 -3.65
C ALA A 86 1.86 0.39 -4.69
N ILE A 87 1.91 -0.90 -4.31
CA ILE A 87 2.26 -1.99 -5.24
C ILE A 87 1.24 -2.06 -6.38
N ILE A 88 -0.04 -2.07 -6.06
CA ILE A 88 -1.13 -2.19 -7.03
C ILE A 88 -1.18 -0.97 -7.95
N THR A 89 -1.13 0.24 -7.37
CA THR A 89 -1.18 1.51 -8.11
C THR A 89 0.06 1.71 -8.98
N CYS A 90 1.25 1.35 -8.48
CA CYS A 90 2.47 1.42 -9.28
C CYS A 90 2.43 0.45 -10.48
N LEU A 91 1.89 -0.75 -10.31
CA LEU A 91 1.67 -1.68 -11.42
C LEU A 91 0.61 -1.18 -12.41
N ALA A 92 -0.48 -0.56 -11.92
CA ALA A 92 -1.50 0.07 -12.76
C ALA A 92 -0.87 1.16 -13.65
N VAL A 93 -0.12 2.08 -13.04
CA VAL A 93 0.58 3.15 -13.76
C VAL A 93 1.63 2.59 -14.73
N TYR A 94 2.43 1.60 -14.29
CA TYR A 94 3.44 0.96 -15.13
C TYR A 94 2.86 0.34 -16.40
N PHE A 95 1.78 -0.44 -16.27
CA PHE A 95 1.13 -1.07 -17.41
C PHE A 95 0.36 -0.07 -18.27
N SER A 96 -0.17 1.00 -17.71
CA SER A 96 -0.90 2.05 -18.43
C SER A 96 0.03 2.94 -19.26
N ILE A 97 1.16 3.35 -18.71
CA ILE A 97 2.19 4.08 -19.46
C ILE A 97 2.82 3.19 -20.54
N GLY A 98 2.76 1.88 -20.38
CA GLY A 98 2.79 0.82 -21.39
C GLY A 98 4.08 0.64 -22.17
N TYR A 99 5.20 1.27 -21.88
CA TYR A 99 6.39 1.07 -22.69
C TYR A 99 7.70 1.32 -21.96
N ALA A 100 8.53 0.37 -22.12
CA ALA A 100 9.89 0.14 -21.71
C ALA A 100 10.95 1.20 -22.11
N ASP A 101 10.59 2.45 -22.30
CA ASP A 101 11.58 3.50 -22.41
C ASP A 101 11.92 3.96 -20.98
N TRP A 102 13.16 3.84 -20.66
CA TRP A 102 13.75 4.09 -19.35
C TRP A 102 13.25 5.39 -18.66
N TYR A 103 13.14 6.53 -19.37
CA TYR A 103 12.65 7.79 -18.81
C TYR A 103 11.16 7.73 -18.35
N LYS A 104 10.37 6.84 -18.91
CA LYS A 104 8.95 6.66 -18.53
C LYS A 104 8.79 5.99 -17.17
N HIS A 105 9.79 5.25 -16.70
CA HIS A 105 9.76 4.67 -15.36
C HIS A 105 9.82 5.72 -14.25
N TYR A 106 10.57 6.82 -14.45
CA TYR A 106 10.60 7.92 -13.48
C TYR A 106 9.25 8.63 -13.36
N TRP A 107 8.57 8.85 -14.49
CA TRP A 107 7.21 9.39 -14.46
C TRP A 107 6.24 8.44 -13.76
N GLY A 108 6.36 7.13 -13.96
CA GLY A 108 5.56 6.14 -13.25
C GLY A 108 5.73 6.23 -11.73
N ILE A 109 6.96 6.39 -11.24
CA ILE A 109 7.26 6.59 -9.82
C ILE A 109 6.63 7.90 -9.33
N ALA A 110 6.86 9.01 -10.03
CA ALA A 110 6.37 10.32 -9.64
C ALA A 110 4.83 10.35 -9.57
N ILE A 111 4.15 9.80 -10.58
CA ILE A 111 2.68 9.74 -10.63
C ILE A 111 2.16 8.85 -9.50
N SER A 112 2.70 7.64 -9.33
CA SER A 112 2.26 6.73 -8.27
C SER A 112 2.48 7.34 -6.89
N SER A 113 3.65 7.91 -6.62
CA SER A 113 3.94 8.57 -5.33
C SER A 113 3.01 9.76 -5.08
N GLY A 114 2.72 10.57 -6.11
CA GLY A 114 1.79 11.68 -6.01
C GLY A 114 0.37 11.22 -5.64
N ILE A 115 -0.12 10.14 -6.26
CA ILE A 115 -1.43 9.56 -5.93
C ILE A 115 -1.45 9.13 -4.45
N GLY A 116 -0.49 8.32 -4.01
CA GLY A 116 -0.49 7.79 -2.66
C GLY A 116 -0.35 8.85 -1.57
N ILE A 117 0.54 9.82 -1.74
CA ILE A 117 0.68 10.93 -0.77
C ILE A 117 -0.61 11.76 -0.72
N THR A 118 -1.26 11.98 -1.87
CA THR A 118 -2.55 12.70 -1.89
C THR A 118 -3.63 11.92 -1.13
N ILE A 119 -3.73 10.61 -1.33
CA ILE A 119 -4.70 9.76 -0.59
C ILE A 119 -4.37 9.75 0.91
N ALA A 120 -3.09 9.62 1.29
CA ALA A 120 -2.67 9.63 2.69
C ALA A 120 -3.07 10.93 3.41
N ILE A 121 -2.88 12.08 2.77
CA ILE A 121 -3.31 13.36 3.33
C ILE A 121 -4.84 13.46 3.36
N LEU A 122 -5.51 13.04 2.28
CA LEU A 122 -6.95 13.14 2.15
C LEU A 122 -7.67 12.31 3.22
N THR A 123 -7.19 11.10 3.51
CA THR A 123 -7.78 10.24 4.54
C THR A 123 -7.73 10.89 5.91
N GLU A 124 -6.61 11.50 6.29
CA GLU A 124 -6.46 12.19 7.57
C GLU A 124 -7.34 13.46 7.63
N VAL A 125 -7.43 14.20 6.53
CA VAL A 125 -8.37 15.35 6.45
C VAL A 125 -9.81 14.87 6.62
N ILE A 126 -10.23 13.78 5.98
CA ILE A 126 -11.58 13.22 6.15
C ILE A 126 -11.81 12.84 7.62
N GLN A 127 -10.85 12.20 8.27
CA GLN A 127 -10.96 11.76 9.66
C GLN A 127 -11.19 12.91 10.64
N THR A 128 -10.69 14.12 10.35
CA THR A 128 -10.96 15.31 11.20
C THR A 128 -12.45 15.67 11.27
N PHE A 129 -13.25 15.25 10.29
CA PHE A 129 -14.69 15.50 10.23
C PHE A 129 -15.54 14.32 10.69
N VAL A 130 -14.92 13.19 11.03
CA VAL A 130 -15.63 11.97 11.43
C VAL A 130 -15.75 11.89 12.96
N PRO A 131 -16.95 11.68 13.52
CA PRO A 131 -17.14 11.56 14.96
C PRO A 131 -16.30 10.43 15.57
N GLY A 132 -15.59 10.75 16.66
CA GLY A 132 -14.75 9.80 17.39
C GLY A 132 -13.42 9.48 16.71
N ARG A 133 -13.01 10.31 15.72
CA ARG A 133 -11.68 10.25 15.10
C ARG A 133 -10.96 11.59 15.22
N SER A 134 -9.65 11.51 15.28
CA SER A 134 -8.75 12.66 15.15
C SER A 134 -7.86 12.39 13.93
N GLY A 135 -7.82 13.30 12.96
CA GLY A 135 -6.81 13.24 11.90
C GLY A 135 -5.43 13.55 12.50
N GLU A 136 -4.49 12.65 12.32
CA GLU A 136 -3.14 12.78 12.88
C GLU A 136 -2.10 12.92 11.75
N VAL A 137 -1.31 13.97 11.79
CA VAL A 137 -0.20 14.15 10.83
C VAL A 137 0.78 12.98 10.86
N THR A 138 0.96 12.37 12.03
CA THR A 138 1.80 11.17 12.20
C THR A 138 1.28 9.99 11.40
N ASP A 139 -0.03 9.78 11.32
CA ASP A 139 -0.64 8.69 10.58
C ASP A 139 -0.49 8.93 9.07
N SER A 140 -0.67 10.19 8.61
CA SER A 140 -0.37 10.58 7.22
C SER A 140 1.10 10.34 6.83
N LEU A 141 2.05 10.54 7.76
CA LEU A 141 3.47 10.24 7.53
C LEU A 141 3.74 8.73 7.46
N ILE A 142 3.09 7.93 8.31
CA ILE A 142 3.19 6.47 8.31
C ILE A 142 2.62 5.90 7.00
N ASP A 143 1.46 6.38 6.57
CA ASP A 143 0.83 6.04 5.30
C ASP A 143 1.73 6.36 4.11
N SER A 144 2.26 7.57 4.08
CA SER A 144 3.19 8.02 3.04
C SER A 144 4.47 7.20 3.01
N ALA A 145 5.02 6.85 4.18
CA ALA A 145 6.23 6.01 4.28
C ALA A 145 5.95 4.59 3.75
N GLY A 146 4.84 3.96 4.16
CA GLY A 146 4.42 2.66 3.66
C GLY A 146 4.26 2.67 2.13
N TYR A 147 3.59 3.71 1.64
CA TYR A 147 3.38 3.89 0.21
C TYR A 147 4.69 4.05 -0.58
N LEU A 148 5.58 4.93 -0.14
CA LEU A 148 6.87 5.17 -0.81
C LEU A 148 7.76 3.91 -0.82
N ILE A 149 7.76 3.14 0.26
CA ILE A 149 8.48 1.85 0.33
C ILE A 149 7.88 0.86 -0.67
N GLY A 150 6.56 0.78 -0.79
CA GLY A 150 5.89 -0.06 -1.79
C GLY A 150 6.24 0.33 -3.23
N VAL A 151 6.21 1.62 -3.56
CA VAL A 151 6.64 2.14 -4.87
C VAL A 151 8.09 1.79 -5.16
N LEU A 152 8.99 2.00 -4.18
CA LEU A 152 10.41 1.70 -4.32
C LEU A 152 10.66 0.21 -4.55
N ALA A 153 9.96 -0.67 -3.83
CA ALA A 153 10.06 -2.11 -4.00
C ALA A 153 9.67 -2.55 -5.42
N VAL A 154 8.54 -2.06 -5.94
CA VAL A 154 8.09 -2.36 -7.32
C VAL A 154 9.10 -1.84 -8.34
N PHE A 155 9.60 -0.61 -8.16
CA PHE A 155 10.59 -0.03 -9.05
C PHE A 155 11.89 -0.86 -9.10
N LEU A 156 12.41 -1.26 -7.95
CA LEU A 156 13.61 -2.10 -7.86
C LEU A 156 13.41 -3.45 -8.55
N ILE A 157 12.26 -4.09 -8.36
CA ILE A 157 11.93 -5.36 -9.03
C ILE A 157 11.90 -5.16 -10.55
N ILE A 158 11.24 -4.11 -11.04
CA ILE A 158 11.18 -3.81 -12.48
C ILE A 158 12.59 -3.58 -13.04
N LEU A 159 13.43 -2.81 -12.35
CA LEU A 159 14.82 -2.58 -12.76
C LEU A 159 15.64 -3.87 -12.84
N LEU A 160 15.50 -4.76 -11.86
CA LEU A 160 16.19 -6.05 -11.83
C LEU A 160 15.77 -6.93 -13.01
N ILE A 161 14.46 -7.01 -13.30
CA ILE A 161 13.93 -7.75 -14.45
C ILE A 161 14.48 -7.20 -15.76
N LEU A 162 14.50 -5.88 -15.92
CA LEU A 162 15.01 -5.24 -17.13
C LEU A 162 16.52 -5.47 -17.33
N ARG A 163 17.30 -5.37 -16.25
CA ARG A 163 18.74 -5.66 -16.27
C ARG A 163 19.02 -7.12 -16.64
N HIS A 164 18.28 -8.06 -16.06
CA HIS A 164 18.43 -9.48 -16.35
C HIS A 164 18.14 -9.78 -17.84
N ARG A 165 17.05 -9.24 -18.38
CA ARG A 165 16.69 -9.42 -19.80
C ARG A 165 17.75 -8.85 -20.75
N LYS A 166 18.33 -7.68 -20.43
CA LYS A 166 19.43 -7.09 -21.23
C LYS A 166 20.68 -7.96 -21.24
N LYS A 167 21.02 -8.60 -20.11
CA LYS A 167 22.19 -9.49 -20.01
C LYS A 167 21.98 -10.76 -20.84
N THR A 168 20.79 -11.37 -20.77
CA THR A 168 20.47 -12.60 -21.49
C THR A 168 20.43 -12.40 -23.03
N SER A 169 20.02 -11.21 -23.49
CA SER A 169 20.01 -10.90 -24.94
C SER A 169 21.41 -10.71 -25.54
N LYS A 170 22.40 -10.24 -24.73
CA LYS A 170 23.80 -10.09 -25.18
C LYS A 170 24.59 -11.41 -25.26
N VAL A 171 24.14 -12.45 -24.54
CA VAL A 171 24.79 -13.77 -24.53
C VAL A 171 24.34 -14.64 -25.71
N LYS A 172 23.26 -14.28 -26.40
CA LYS A 172 22.68 -15.02 -27.52
C LYS A 172 23.17 -14.51 -28.90
N VAL A 173 24.06 -13.54 -28.96
CA VAL A 173 24.74 -13.03 -30.13
C VAL A 173 26.21 -13.48 -30.11
#